data_97eb93312ba72788b8e2ec759230a855
#
_entry.id   97eb93312ba72788b8e2ec759230a855
#
_cell.length_a   1.000
_cell.length_b   1.000
_cell.length_c   1.000
_cell.angle_alpha   90.00
_cell.angle_beta   90.00
_cell.angle_gamma   90.00
#
_symmetry.space_group_name_H-M   'P 1'
#
loop_
_entity.id
_entity.type
_entity.pdbx_description
1 polymer ?
#
loop_
_entity_poly.entity_id
_entity_poly.type
_entity_poly.pdbx_seq_one_letter_code
_entity_poly.pdbx_strand_id
1 'polypeptide(L)'
;MARTTVTRRHVQTASLKPALWSAGLLLVASGYMRMARPRMARWGAADDEVAGAMPGDREVPEPDWMVTRAVSIAAPPEAVWPWIVQIGYHRAGWYAYDLFDNDDIPSAETILPEFQHIEIGQVLGEEGLAVREIEPTRHIVLAFHHPKTTWVV
;
A
#
# COMPACT_ATOMS: atom_id res chain seq x y z
N MET A 1 24.36 -58.07 -51.55
CA MET A 1 24.03 -57.89 -50.11
C MET A 1 23.54 -56.49 -49.91
N ALA A 2 22.24 -56.25 -49.75
CA ALA A 2 21.66 -54.92 -49.52
C ALA A 2 21.47 -54.72 -48.02
N ARG A 3 22.04 -53.65 -47.45
CA ARG A 3 21.91 -53.27 -46.04
C ARG A 3 20.72 -52.27 -45.92
N THR A 4 19.63 -52.69 -45.30
CA THR A 4 18.52 -51.82 -44.98
C THR A 4 18.84 -51.07 -43.69
N THR A 5 18.97 -49.72 -43.74
CA THR A 5 19.16 -48.87 -42.60
C THR A 5 17.79 -48.47 -42.02
N VAL A 6 17.45 -48.95 -40.83
CA VAL A 6 16.23 -48.54 -40.09
C VAL A 6 16.51 -47.28 -39.29
N THR A 7 15.96 -46.14 -39.69
CA THR A 7 16.04 -44.88 -38.94
C THR A 7 14.96 -44.87 -37.87
N ARG A 8 15.35 -44.95 -36.57
CA ARG A 8 14.43 -44.74 -35.45
C ARG A 8 14.17 -43.23 -35.32
N ARG A 9 12.94 -42.83 -35.58
CA ARG A 9 12.47 -41.49 -35.19
C ARG A 9 12.14 -41.48 -33.70
N HIS A 10 12.91 -40.75 -32.88
CA HIS A 10 12.52 -40.44 -31.53
C HIS A 10 11.44 -39.36 -31.57
N VAL A 11 10.21 -39.73 -31.21
CA VAL A 11 9.15 -38.78 -30.95
C VAL A 11 9.42 -38.21 -29.54
N GLN A 12 9.89 -37.00 -29.49
CA GLN A 12 9.96 -36.26 -28.22
C GLN A 12 8.53 -35.90 -27.80
N THR A 13 8.02 -36.59 -26.79
CA THR A 13 6.78 -36.16 -26.12
C THR A 13 7.10 -34.93 -25.32
N ALA A 14 6.68 -33.76 -25.84
CA ALA A 14 6.79 -32.50 -25.06
C ALA A 14 6.04 -32.69 -23.75
N SER A 15 6.76 -32.49 -22.64
CA SER A 15 6.16 -32.55 -21.30
C SER A 15 5.13 -31.45 -21.14
N LEU A 16 3.86 -31.79 -20.98
CA LEU A 16 2.77 -30.82 -20.72
C LEU A 16 2.82 -30.21 -19.32
N LYS A 17 3.64 -30.76 -18.44
CA LYS A 17 3.77 -30.31 -17.05
C LYS A 17 4.09 -28.81 -16.91
N PRO A 18 5.12 -28.23 -17.59
CA PRO A 18 5.41 -26.81 -17.46
C PRO A 18 4.26 -25.91 -17.93
N ALA A 19 3.54 -26.31 -19.00
CA ALA A 19 2.40 -25.56 -19.50
C ALA A 19 1.21 -25.55 -18.52
N LEU A 20 0.97 -26.66 -17.81
CA LEU A 20 -0.08 -26.73 -16.78
C LEU A 20 0.28 -25.88 -15.55
N TRP A 21 1.53 -25.89 -15.12
CA TRP A 21 1.99 -25.02 -14.01
C TRP A 21 1.88 -23.54 -14.36
N SER A 22 2.27 -23.15 -15.56
CA SER A 22 2.14 -21.77 -16.06
C SER A 22 0.68 -21.32 -16.13
N ALA A 23 -0.22 -22.17 -16.65
CA ALA A 23 -1.65 -21.88 -16.68
C ALA A 23 -2.25 -21.75 -15.28
N GLY A 24 -1.88 -22.63 -14.34
CA GLY A 24 -2.29 -22.54 -12.94
C GLY A 24 -1.86 -21.23 -12.29
N LEU A 25 -0.60 -20.82 -12.47
CA LEU A 25 -0.08 -19.58 -11.94
C LEU A 25 -0.80 -18.34 -12.49
N LEU A 26 -1.09 -18.33 -13.80
CA LEU A 26 -1.84 -17.26 -14.46
C LEU A 26 -3.28 -17.16 -13.95
N LEU A 27 -3.94 -18.29 -13.68
CA LEU A 27 -5.29 -18.32 -13.10
C LEU A 27 -5.29 -17.75 -11.67
N VAL A 28 -4.33 -18.15 -10.82
CA VAL A 28 -4.19 -17.62 -9.46
C VAL A 28 -3.90 -16.13 -9.49
N ALA A 29 -2.95 -15.67 -10.32
CA ALA A 29 -2.63 -14.26 -10.48
C ALA A 29 -3.83 -13.44 -10.97
N SER A 30 -4.57 -13.96 -11.97
CA SER A 30 -5.79 -13.32 -12.49
C SER A 30 -6.90 -13.25 -11.44
N GLY A 31 -7.09 -14.32 -10.66
CA GLY A 31 -8.03 -14.35 -9.54
C GLY A 31 -7.68 -13.33 -8.46
N TYR A 32 -6.41 -13.28 -8.07
CA TYR A 32 -5.91 -12.26 -7.14
C TYR A 32 -6.17 -10.84 -7.65
N MET A 33 -5.78 -10.53 -8.88
CA MET A 33 -5.92 -9.18 -9.47
C MET A 33 -7.38 -8.75 -9.62
N ARG A 34 -8.30 -9.68 -9.93
CA ARG A 34 -9.71 -9.36 -10.16
C ARG A 34 -10.58 -9.40 -8.91
N MET A 35 -10.22 -10.20 -7.91
CA MET A 35 -11.09 -10.45 -6.76
C MET A 35 -10.49 -9.98 -5.43
N ALA A 36 -9.26 -10.36 -5.14
CA ALA A 36 -8.65 -10.05 -3.84
C ALA A 36 -8.15 -8.60 -3.78
N ARG A 37 -7.38 -8.17 -4.78
CA ARG A 37 -6.77 -6.83 -4.81
C ARG A 37 -7.79 -5.69 -4.71
N PRO A 38 -8.91 -5.66 -5.47
CA PRO A 38 -9.91 -4.59 -5.33
C PRO A 38 -10.56 -4.55 -3.95
N ARG A 39 -10.84 -5.73 -3.35
CA ARG A 39 -11.39 -5.78 -1.99
C ARG A 39 -10.41 -5.29 -0.93
N MET A 40 -9.13 -5.64 -1.07
CA MET A 40 -8.08 -5.16 -0.16
C MET A 40 -7.83 -3.66 -0.32
N ALA A 41 -7.98 -3.13 -1.54
CA ALA A 41 -7.80 -1.72 -1.83
C ALA A 41 -8.90 -0.83 -1.22
N ARG A 42 -10.07 -1.40 -0.90
CA ARG A 42 -11.20 -0.68 -0.31
C ARG A 42 -11.67 -1.27 1.02
N TRP A 43 -10.78 -1.94 1.72
CA TRP A 43 -11.12 -2.61 2.97
C TRP A 43 -11.61 -1.62 4.03
N GLY A 44 -12.80 -1.90 4.59
CA GLY A 44 -13.45 -1.08 5.60
C GLY A 44 -14.13 0.19 5.07
N ALA A 45 -13.84 0.63 3.84
CA ALA A 45 -14.43 1.84 3.26
C ALA A 45 -15.81 1.59 2.65
N ALA A 46 -16.72 2.54 2.84
CA ALA A 46 -18.03 2.57 2.21
C ALA A 46 -17.92 3.01 0.72
N ASP A 47 -18.98 2.80 -0.06
CA ASP A 47 -18.94 3.11 -1.50
C ASP A 47 -18.81 4.61 -1.77
N ASP A 48 -19.41 5.44 -0.95
CA ASP A 48 -19.35 6.91 -1.02
C ASP A 48 -17.97 7.45 -0.60
N GLU A 49 -17.32 6.82 0.37
CA GLU A 49 -15.92 7.15 0.74
C GLU A 49 -14.94 6.81 -0.38
N VAL A 50 -15.16 5.69 -1.08
CA VAL A 50 -14.31 5.30 -2.22
C VAL A 50 -14.54 6.19 -3.45
N ALA A 51 -15.77 6.67 -3.66
CA ALA A 51 -16.13 7.51 -4.80
C ALA A 51 -15.94 9.01 -4.55
N GLY A 52 -15.79 9.42 -3.29
CA GLY A 52 -15.63 10.80 -2.88
C GLY A 52 -14.26 11.37 -3.27
N ALA A 53 -14.24 12.68 -3.56
CA ALA A 53 -12.97 13.39 -3.69
C ALA A 53 -12.31 13.53 -2.33
N MET A 54 -11.00 13.25 -2.27
CA MET A 54 -10.21 13.34 -1.05
C MET A 54 -9.28 14.55 -1.09
N PRO A 55 -8.97 15.16 0.07
CA PRO A 55 -7.86 16.09 0.18
C PRO A 55 -6.58 15.44 -0.41
N GLY A 56 -5.77 16.21 -1.14
CA GLY A 56 -4.54 15.67 -1.76
C GLY A 56 -4.70 15.04 -3.14
N ASP A 57 -5.91 14.80 -3.66
CA ASP A 57 -6.11 14.28 -5.03
C ASP A 57 -5.46 15.17 -6.11
N ARG A 58 -5.33 16.46 -5.81
CA ARG A 58 -4.68 17.43 -6.71
C ARG A 58 -3.16 17.23 -6.83
N GLU A 59 -2.53 16.58 -5.87
CA GLU A 59 -1.09 16.29 -5.91
C GLU A 59 -0.75 15.22 -6.97
N VAL A 60 -1.70 14.30 -7.21
CA VAL A 60 -1.59 13.22 -8.21
C VAL A 60 -2.90 13.15 -9.01
N PRO A 61 -3.11 14.07 -9.98
CA PRO A 61 -4.39 14.17 -10.71
C PRO A 61 -4.75 12.94 -11.55
N GLU A 62 -3.75 12.20 -12.01
CA GLU A 62 -3.92 10.99 -12.83
C GLU A 62 -3.17 9.82 -12.18
N PRO A 63 -3.71 9.25 -11.09
CA PRO A 63 -3.04 8.15 -10.40
C PRO A 63 -3.20 6.83 -11.18
N ASP A 64 -2.14 6.04 -11.26
CA ASP A 64 -2.18 4.68 -11.82
C ASP A 64 -3.11 3.76 -11.02
N TRP A 65 -3.27 4.03 -9.72
CA TRP A 65 -4.20 3.33 -8.84
C TRP A 65 -4.46 4.12 -7.56
N MET A 66 -5.63 3.87 -6.96
CA MET A 66 -6.07 4.46 -5.70
C MET A 66 -6.44 3.38 -4.69
N VAL A 67 -6.22 3.69 -3.42
CA VAL A 67 -6.61 2.86 -2.28
C VAL A 67 -7.32 3.73 -1.27
N THR A 68 -8.53 3.33 -0.90
CA THR A 68 -9.28 3.95 0.17
C THR A 68 -9.58 2.90 1.23
N ARG A 69 -9.03 3.06 2.41
CA ARG A 69 -9.28 2.15 3.53
C ARG A 69 -9.86 2.93 4.68
N ALA A 70 -10.78 2.33 5.42
CA ALA A 70 -11.43 2.98 6.54
C ALA A 70 -11.52 2.05 7.74
N VAL A 71 -11.55 2.65 8.92
CA VAL A 71 -11.82 1.99 10.19
C VAL A 71 -12.70 2.91 11.06
N SER A 72 -13.72 2.34 11.66
CA SER A 72 -14.56 3.09 12.62
C SER A 72 -13.92 3.02 14.00
N ILE A 73 -13.65 4.19 14.58
CA ILE A 73 -13.07 4.35 15.92
C ILE A 73 -14.15 4.90 16.86
N ALA A 74 -14.41 4.22 17.97
CA ALA A 74 -15.38 4.65 18.97
C ALA A 74 -14.80 5.75 19.90
N ALA A 75 -14.28 6.83 19.31
CA ALA A 75 -13.72 7.98 19.99
C ALA A 75 -13.98 9.27 19.19
N PRO A 76 -14.06 10.43 19.84
CA PRO A 76 -14.19 11.70 19.12
C PRO A 76 -12.89 12.04 18.37
N PRO A 77 -12.97 12.79 17.24
CA PRO A 77 -11.80 13.15 16.44
C PRO A 77 -10.67 13.82 17.25
N GLU A 78 -11.01 14.62 18.25
CA GLU A 78 -10.05 15.32 19.13
C GLU A 78 -9.21 14.35 19.98
N ALA A 79 -9.74 13.17 20.28
CA ALA A 79 -9.01 12.13 20.99
C ALA A 79 -8.14 11.28 20.07
N VAL A 80 -8.51 11.17 18.78
CA VAL A 80 -7.76 10.43 17.75
C VAL A 80 -6.63 11.28 17.17
N TRP A 81 -6.88 12.57 16.98
CA TRP A 81 -5.98 13.51 16.31
C TRP A 81 -4.53 13.51 16.85
N PRO A 82 -4.29 13.54 18.18
CA PRO A 82 -2.93 13.49 18.73
C PRO A 82 -2.13 12.26 18.29
N TRP A 83 -2.79 11.12 18.08
CA TRP A 83 -2.15 9.89 17.60
C TRP A 83 -1.74 9.99 16.14
N ILE A 84 -2.57 10.63 15.31
CA ILE A 84 -2.29 10.84 13.89
C ILE A 84 -1.14 11.84 13.70
N VAL A 85 -1.13 12.94 14.47
CA VAL A 85 -0.11 13.99 14.38
C VAL A 85 1.29 13.47 14.71
N GLN A 86 1.41 12.53 15.64
CA GLN A 86 2.71 12.04 16.08
C GLN A 86 3.33 10.95 15.21
N ILE A 87 2.59 10.37 14.25
CA ILE A 87 3.10 9.29 13.39
C ILE A 87 4.35 9.72 12.63
N GLY A 88 5.19 8.74 12.29
CA GLY A 88 6.36 8.95 11.45
C GLY A 88 7.57 8.16 11.93
N TYR A 89 8.51 7.96 11.02
CA TYR A 89 9.78 7.29 11.25
C TYR A 89 10.62 8.08 12.26
N HIS A 90 11.14 7.41 13.28
CA HIS A 90 11.85 8.00 14.41
C HIS A 90 11.06 9.08 15.16
N ARG A 91 9.74 9.07 15.02
CA ARG A 91 8.79 9.84 15.84
C ARG A 91 8.05 8.87 16.77
N ALA A 92 6.73 8.78 16.65
CA ALA A 92 5.95 7.80 17.43
C ALA A 92 5.84 6.41 16.73
N GLY A 93 6.51 6.21 15.59
CA GLY A 93 6.35 5.04 14.74
C GLY A 93 5.15 5.16 13.80
N TRP A 94 4.92 4.11 13.02
CA TRP A 94 3.83 4.04 12.04
C TRP A 94 2.65 3.18 12.53
N TYR A 95 2.75 2.60 13.73
CA TYR A 95 1.77 1.68 14.30
C TYR A 95 1.49 0.46 13.42
N ALA A 96 2.52 -0.01 12.71
CA ALA A 96 2.46 -1.12 11.77
C ALA A 96 3.50 -2.20 12.11
N TYR A 97 4.49 -2.39 11.26
CA TYR A 97 5.53 -3.41 11.46
C TYR A 97 6.87 -2.76 11.82
N ASP A 98 7.05 -2.36 13.07
CA ASP A 98 8.20 -1.59 13.56
C ASP A 98 9.56 -2.13 13.10
N LEU A 99 9.69 -3.46 12.92
CA LEU A 99 10.89 -4.11 12.38
C LEU A 99 11.25 -3.63 10.95
N PHE A 100 10.24 -3.26 10.14
CA PHE A 100 10.45 -2.93 8.72
C PHE A 100 10.34 -1.44 8.44
N ASP A 101 9.64 -0.72 9.28
CA ASP A 101 9.26 0.68 9.02
C ASP A 101 9.70 1.66 10.11
N ASN A 102 10.33 1.18 11.21
CA ASN A 102 10.81 2.01 12.32
C ASN A 102 12.09 1.48 12.96
N ASP A 103 12.96 0.76 12.22
CA ASP A 103 14.23 0.19 12.72
C ASP A 103 14.09 -0.68 13.98
N ASP A 104 13.01 -1.45 14.07
CA ASP A 104 12.66 -2.26 15.24
C ASP A 104 12.46 -1.44 16.53
N ILE A 105 12.29 -0.12 16.40
CA ILE A 105 11.92 0.76 17.51
C ILE A 105 10.41 0.67 17.70
N PRO A 106 9.92 0.21 18.86
CA PRO A 106 8.48 0.06 19.08
C PRO A 106 7.73 1.38 18.91
N SER A 107 6.57 1.32 18.23
CA SER A 107 5.67 2.46 18.14
C SER A 107 5.19 2.89 19.54
N ALA A 108 5.02 4.19 19.73
CA ALA A 108 4.70 4.77 21.03
C ALA A 108 3.32 4.33 21.53
N GLU A 109 3.23 3.96 22.80
CA GLU A 109 1.97 3.59 23.48
C GLU A 109 1.27 4.78 24.15
N THR A 110 1.88 5.97 24.08
CA THR A 110 1.36 7.21 24.69
C THR A 110 1.50 8.39 23.75
N ILE A 111 0.77 9.45 24.03
CA ILE A 111 0.94 10.72 23.32
C ILE A 111 2.26 11.36 23.74
N LEU A 112 3.09 11.68 22.74
CA LEU A 112 4.41 12.31 22.90
C LEU A 112 4.28 13.80 22.63
N PRO A 113 4.43 14.67 23.67
CA PRO A 113 4.22 16.11 23.52
C PRO A 113 5.13 16.79 22.47
N GLU A 114 6.34 16.28 22.30
CA GLU A 114 7.33 16.78 21.34
C GLU A 114 6.91 16.59 19.88
N PHE A 115 5.98 15.67 19.60
CA PHE A 115 5.49 15.39 18.25
C PHE A 115 4.09 15.93 17.98
N GLN A 116 3.53 16.75 18.87
CA GLN A 116 2.18 17.29 18.70
C GLN A 116 2.10 18.51 17.78
N HIS A 117 3.23 19.03 17.34
CA HIS A 117 3.29 20.10 16.35
C HIS A 117 3.86 19.58 15.04
N ILE A 118 3.09 19.73 13.95
CA ILE A 118 3.55 19.48 12.59
C ILE A 118 3.25 20.70 11.74
N GLU A 119 4.10 20.94 10.75
CA GLU A 119 3.99 22.10 9.86
C GLU A 119 3.97 21.64 8.39
N ILE A 120 3.32 22.44 7.54
CA ILE A 120 3.34 22.20 6.09
C ILE A 120 4.79 22.29 5.60
N GLY A 121 5.22 21.28 4.83
CA GLY A 121 6.58 21.12 4.34
C GLY A 121 7.49 20.30 5.27
N GLN A 122 7.06 20.00 6.50
CA GLN A 122 7.82 19.11 7.40
C GLN A 122 7.89 17.70 6.81
N VAL A 123 9.09 17.10 6.87
CA VAL A 123 9.32 15.72 6.44
C VAL A 123 9.15 14.78 7.63
N LEU A 124 8.31 13.75 7.48
CA LEU A 124 7.97 12.79 8.53
C LEU A 124 8.68 11.43 8.40
N GLY A 125 9.62 11.29 7.49
CA GLY A 125 10.33 10.03 7.26
C GLY A 125 11.62 10.25 6.48
N GLU A 126 12.48 9.22 6.44
CA GLU A 126 13.74 9.28 5.70
C GLU A 126 13.54 9.48 4.19
N GLU A 127 12.46 8.92 3.65
CA GLU A 127 12.19 8.90 2.21
C GLU A 127 11.57 10.20 1.65
N GLY A 128 11.50 11.27 2.47
CA GLY A 128 10.98 12.55 1.99
C GLY A 128 9.46 12.64 1.93
N LEU A 129 8.74 11.91 2.78
CA LEU A 129 7.29 12.05 2.97
C LEU A 129 7.00 13.38 3.66
N ALA A 130 6.56 14.36 2.91
CA ALA A 130 6.34 15.72 3.39
C ALA A 130 4.86 16.04 3.62
N VAL A 131 4.59 16.80 4.66
CA VAL A 131 3.26 17.34 4.95
C VAL A 131 2.90 18.39 3.90
N ARG A 132 1.74 18.23 3.23
CA ARG A 132 1.23 19.13 2.20
C ARG A 132 0.04 19.95 2.64
N GLU A 133 -0.83 19.34 3.43
CA GLU A 133 -2.03 19.99 3.92
C GLU A 133 -2.35 19.48 5.32
N ILE A 134 -2.90 20.34 6.17
CA ILE A 134 -3.34 19.99 7.53
C ILE A 134 -4.66 20.70 7.78
N GLU A 135 -5.69 19.96 8.12
CA GLU A 135 -6.92 20.49 8.71
C GLU A 135 -7.11 19.78 10.07
N PRO A 136 -6.85 20.46 11.19
CA PRO A 136 -6.88 19.84 12.51
C PRO A 136 -8.17 19.06 12.79
N THR A 137 -8.03 17.87 13.35
CA THR A 137 -9.13 16.93 13.66
C THR A 137 -9.87 16.38 12.44
N ARG A 138 -9.40 16.66 11.23
CA ARG A 138 -10.05 16.22 9.99
C ARG A 138 -9.13 15.42 9.09
N HIS A 139 -7.98 15.98 8.71
CA HIS A 139 -7.04 15.26 7.85
C HIS A 139 -5.63 15.84 7.88
N ILE A 140 -4.68 15.00 7.48
CA ILE A 140 -3.32 15.38 7.11
C ILE A 140 -3.05 14.77 5.72
N VAL A 141 -2.59 15.60 4.78
CA VAL A 141 -2.12 15.14 3.47
C VAL A 141 -0.60 15.06 3.51
N LEU A 142 -0.09 13.88 3.22
CA LEU A 142 1.34 13.59 3.10
C LEU A 142 1.65 13.24 1.65
N ALA A 143 2.78 13.69 1.11
CA ALA A 143 3.19 13.35 -0.25
C ALA A 143 4.69 13.08 -0.36
N PHE A 144 5.02 12.04 -1.14
CA PHE A 144 6.37 11.83 -1.66
C PHE A 144 6.59 12.65 -2.93
N HIS A 145 7.81 13.12 -3.10
CA HIS A 145 8.18 13.83 -4.33
C HIS A 145 8.49 12.87 -5.48
N HIS A 146 9.09 11.73 -5.16
CA HIS A 146 9.40 10.64 -6.08
C HIS A 146 9.32 9.28 -5.38
N PRO A 147 8.53 8.31 -5.89
CA PRO A 147 7.46 8.48 -6.89
C PRO A 147 6.35 9.40 -6.36
N LYS A 148 5.61 10.06 -7.26
CA LYS A 148 4.46 10.89 -6.86
C LYS A 148 3.40 10.02 -6.21
N THR A 149 3.27 10.15 -4.90
CA THR A 149 2.30 9.40 -4.10
C THR A 149 1.77 10.33 -3.01
N THR A 150 0.48 10.29 -2.75
CA THR A 150 -0.14 10.99 -1.63
C THR A 150 -0.76 10.01 -0.65
N TRP A 151 -0.72 10.36 0.62
CA TRP A 151 -1.46 9.70 1.68
C TRP A 151 -2.33 10.75 2.37
N VAL A 152 -3.57 10.38 2.64
CA VAL A 152 -4.50 11.17 3.44
C VAL A 152 -4.87 10.36 4.66
N VAL A 153 -4.74 10.96 5.82
CA VAL A 153 -5.08 10.34 7.11
C VAL A 153 -6.06 11.23 7.85
#